data_6cd1beb179e80472cbb16dc79dd03fae
#
_entry.id   6cd1beb179e80472cbb16dc79dd03fae
#
_cell.length_a   1.000
_cell.length_b   1.000
_cell.length_c   1.000
_cell.angle_alpha   90.00
_cell.angle_beta   90.00
_cell.angle_gamma   90.00
#
_symmetry.space_group_name_H-M   'P 1'
#
loop_
_entity.id
_entity.type
_entity.pdbx_description
1 polymer ?
#
loop_
_entity_poly.entity_id
_entity_poly.type
_entity_poly.pdbx_seq_one_letter_code
_entity_poly.pdbx_strand_id
1 'polypeptide(L)'
;MYALVRVRGNVNVRGSIDDTLKMLRLHRVNHCVLLSDSPQNMGMMQKVKDYVAYGVISPDTLTEMLNNRGMLQGGEKLTNEYIVENTKFASIEAFSQAVCDGSATLRDVPKLKPVFRLHPPRKGHAGIKRTVQQGGVLGNHGEDINQLLKKMR
;
A
#
# COMPACT_ATOMS: atom_id res chain seq x y z
N MET A 1 -3.85 -2.53 -10.23
CA MET A 1 -3.78 -2.56 -8.75
C MET A 1 -3.26 -1.23 -8.22
N TYR A 2 -3.91 -0.65 -7.20
CA TYR A 2 -3.50 0.61 -6.57
C TYR A 2 -2.82 0.37 -5.23
N ALA A 3 -1.75 1.12 -4.96
CA ALA A 3 -1.16 1.22 -3.63
C ALA A 3 -1.61 2.52 -2.96
N LEU A 4 -2.03 2.46 -1.70
CA LEU A 4 -2.41 3.62 -0.88
C LEU A 4 -1.51 3.70 0.33
N VAL A 5 -0.92 4.86 0.58
CA VAL A 5 -0.08 5.14 1.74
C VAL A 5 -0.70 6.27 2.55
N ARG A 6 -0.90 6.06 3.84
CA ARG A 6 -1.36 7.12 4.73
C ARG A 6 -0.19 8.05 5.08
N VAL A 7 -0.34 9.33 4.77
CA VAL A 7 0.68 10.38 5.01
C VAL A 7 0.33 11.24 6.22
N ARG A 8 -0.95 11.59 6.39
CA ARG A 8 -1.39 12.48 7.48
C ARG A 8 -1.89 11.70 8.71
N GLY A 9 -1.62 12.28 9.87
CA GLY A 9 -2.03 11.73 11.17
C GLY A 9 -3.55 11.82 11.44
N ASN A 10 -3.94 11.54 12.69
CA ASN A 10 -5.34 11.43 13.12
C ASN A 10 -5.89 12.72 13.75
N VAL A 11 -5.07 13.75 13.91
CA VAL A 11 -5.50 14.96 14.62
C VAL A 11 -6.50 15.74 13.76
N ASN A 12 -7.64 16.10 14.34
CA ASN A 12 -8.72 16.87 13.70
C ASN A 12 -9.24 16.26 12.38
N VAL A 13 -9.31 14.92 12.29
CA VAL A 13 -9.91 14.23 11.16
C VAL A 13 -11.42 14.14 11.35
N ARG A 14 -12.21 14.45 10.31
CA ARG A 14 -13.67 14.27 10.34
C ARG A 14 -14.00 12.79 10.52
N GLY A 15 -14.98 12.45 11.36
CA GLY A 15 -15.37 11.07 11.66
C GLY A 15 -15.60 10.21 10.41
N SER A 16 -16.30 10.73 9.41
CA SER A 16 -16.57 10.01 8.16
C SER A 16 -15.32 9.68 7.34
N ILE A 17 -14.26 10.48 7.43
CA ILE A 17 -12.97 10.23 6.80
C ILE A 17 -12.19 9.20 7.61
N ASP A 18 -12.18 9.33 8.93
CA ASP A 18 -11.53 8.39 9.84
C ASP A 18 -12.12 6.99 9.72
N ASP A 19 -13.45 6.88 9.62
CA ASP A 19 -14.14 5.60 9.38
C ASP A 19 -13.75 4.99 8.03
N THR A 20 -13.63 5.81 6.98
CA THR A 20 -13.18 5.32 5.67
C THR A 20 -11.72 4.85 5.73
N LEU A 21 -10.84 5.58 6.43
CA LEU A 21 -9.45 5.15 6.66
C LEU A 21 -9.36 3.84 7.45
N LYS A 22 -10.24 3.63 8.44
CA LYS A 22 -10.35 2.36 9.20
C LYS A 22 -10.83 1.22 8.30
N MET A 23 -11.84 1.44 7.47
CA MET A 23 -12.31 0.43 6.49
C MET A 23 -11.20 0.04 5.50
N LEU A 24 -10.36 0.99 5.09
CA LEU A 24 -9.18 0.75 4.27
C LEU A 24 -7.98 0.18 5.07
N ARG A 25 -8.14 -0.07 6.40
CA ARG A 25 -7.07 -0.54 7.31
C ARG A 25 -5.86 0.39 7.42
N LEU A 26 -6.03 1.66 7.07
CA LEU A 26 -5.01 2.70 7.18
C LEU A 26 -5.06 3.38 8.56
N HIS A 27 -4.79 2.64 9.63
CA HIS A 27 -4.93 3.12 11.02
C HIS A 27 -3.85 4.10 11.45
N ARG A 28 -2.66 4.02 10.88
CA ARG A 28 -1.50 4.85 11.26
C ARG A 28 -0.82 5.44 10.03
N VAL A 29 -0.07 6.52 10.23
CA VAL A 29 0.83 7.08 9.22
C VAL A 29 1.83 6.02 8.76
N ASN A 30 2.19 6.05 7.48
CA ASN A 30 3.08 5.09 6.81
C ASN A 30 2.51 3.65 6.68
N HIS A 31 1.22 3.43 7.03
CA HIS A 31 0.55 2.20 6.62
C HIS A 31 0.26 2.26 5.12
N CYS A 32 0.57 1.17 4.43
CA CYS A 32 0.27 0.99 3.01
C CYS A 32 -0.65 -0.21 2.83
N VAL A 33 -1.62 -0.09 1.94
CA VAL A 33 -2.53 -1.15 1.53
C VAL A 33 -2.63 -1.21 0.01
N LEU A 34 -2.95 -2.39 -0.52
CA LEU A 34 -3.23 -2.59 -1.93
C LEU A 34 -4.73 -2.71 -2.13
N LEU A 35 -5.24 -2.06 -3.16
CA LEU A 35 -6.65 -2.09 -3.54
C LEU A 35 -6.79 -2.46 -5.02
N SER A 36 -7.78 -3.30 -5.30
CA SER A 36 -8.19 -3.57 -6.68
C SER A 36 -8.84 -2.33 -7.32
N ASP A 37 -8.80 -2.27 -8.63
CA ASP A 37 -9.48 -1.24 -9.41
C ASP A 37 -10.98 -1.55 -9.47
N SER A 38 -11.71 -1.05 -8.48
CA SER A 38 -13.16 -1.15 -8.42
C SER A 38 -13.78 0.23 -8.18
N PRO A 39 -15.00 0.50 -8.68
CA PRO A 39 -15.68 1.79 -8.46
C PRO A 39 -15.83 2.13 -6.98
N GLN A 40 -16.04 1.13 -6.12
CA GLN A 40 -16.16 1.32 -4.68
C GLN A 40 -14.83 1.78 -4.06
N ASN A 41 -13.73 1.13 -4.43
CA ASN A 41 -12.39 1.50 -3.95
C ASN A 41 -12.01 2.90 -4.45
N MET A 42 -12.32 3.22 -5.71
CA MET A 42 -12.10 4.56 -6.27
C MET A 42 -12.86 5.64 -5.48
N GLY A 43 -14.12 5.40 -5.13
CA GLY A 43 -14.91 6.31 -4.29
C GLY A 43 -14.30 6.50 -2.89
N MET A 44 -13.83 5.42 -2.25
CA MET A 44 -13.15 5.51 -0.95
C MET A 44 -11.81 6.27 -1.05
N MET A 45 -11.01 6.01 -2.08
CA MET A 45 -9.75 6.73 -2.33
C MET A 45 -9.98 8.22 -2.50
N GLN A 46 -10.98 8.60 -3.30
CA GLN A 46 -11.33 10.00 -3.52
C GLN A 46 -11.77 10.71 -2.23
N LYS A 47 -12.51 10.01 -1.35
CA LYS A 47 -12.94 10.55 -0.06
C LYS A 47 -11.76 10.83 0.89
N VAL A 48 -10.71 10.03 0.84
CA VAL A 48 -9.54 10.15 1.73
C VAL A 48 -8.31 10.79 1.08
N LYS A 49 -8.42 11.28 -0.15
CA LYS A 49 -7.30 11.82 -0.96
C LYS A 49 -6.44 12.85 -0.25
N ASP A 50 -7.03 13.63 0.69
CA ASP A 50 -6.32 14.69 1.43
C ASP A 50 -5.51 14.14 2.62
N TYR A 51 -5.51 12.82 2.82
CA TYR A 51 -4.79 12.13 3.90
C TYR A 51 -3.83 11.07 3.39
N VAL A 52 -4.00 10.65 2.14
CA VAL A 52 -3.24 9.54 1.53
C VAL A 52 -2.54 9.96 0.25
N ALA A 53 -1.45 9.27 -0.06
CA ALA A 53 -0.85 9.21 -1.38
C ALA A 53 -1.26 7.88 -2.03
N TYR A 54 -1.68 7.91 -3.29
CA TYR A 54 -2.06 6.67 -3.98
C TYR A 54 -1.64 6.71 -5.45
N GLY A 55 -1.50 5.53 -6.03
CA GLY A 55 -1.17 5.39 -7.45
C GLY A 55 -1.04 3.94 -7.87
N VAL A 56 -0.74 3.72 -9.13
CA VAL A 56 -0.60 2.38 -9.71
C VAL A 56 0.75 1.78 -9.31
N ILE A 57 0.71 0.61 -8.67
CA ILE A 57 1.93 -0.08 -8.24
C ILE A 57 2.48 -0.95 -9.38
N SER A 58 3.81 -0.94 -9.54
CA SER A 58 4.52 -1.85 -10.44
C SER A 58 4.83 -3.19 -9.74
N PRO A 59 4.92 -4.31 -10.47
CA PRO A 59 5.24 -5.61 -9.89
C PRO A 59 6.60 -5.62 -9.18
N ASP A 60 7.62 -4.93 -9.73
CA ASP A 60 8.95 -4.83 -9.11
C ASP A 60 8.89 -4.16 -7.73
N THR A 61 8.13 -3.06 -7.63
CA THR A 61 7.96 -2.34 -6.36
C THR A 61 7.18 -3.19 -5.36
N LEU A 62 6.18 -3.94 -5.82
CA LEU A 62 5.44 -4.87 -4.96
C LEU A 62 6.34 -6.00 -4.45
N THR A 63 7.20 -6.55 -5.30
CA THR A 63 8.19 -7.56 -4.92
C THR A 63 9.13 -7.03 -3.83
N GLU A 64 9.68 -5.82 -4.01
CA GLU A 64 10.50 -5.17 -2.98
C GLU A 64 9.74 -4.96 -1.66
N MET A 65 8.46 -4.57 -1.74
CA MET A 65 7.62 -4.39 -0.55
C MET A 65 7.33 -5.71 0.17
N LEU A 66 7.04 -6.78 -0.55
CA LEU A 66 6.80 -8.11 0.02
C LEU A 66 8.06 -8.65 0.70
N ASN A 67 9.22 -8.56 0.05
CA ASN A 67 10.49 -9.01 0.59
C ASN A 67 10.91 -8.24 1.86
N ASN A 68 10.72 -6.91 1.86
CA ASN A 68 11.19 -6.07 2.96
C ASN A 68 10.16 -5.93 4.09
N ARG A 69 8.87 -5.92 3.76
CA ARG A 69 7.76 -5.55 4.66
C ARG A 69 6.61 -6.55 4.69
N GLY A 70 6.67 -7.63 3.92
CA GLY A 70 5.72 -8.73 4.02
C GLY A 70 5.81 -9.38 5.41
N MET A 71 4.70 -9.40 6.13
CA MET A 71 4.65 -9.98 7.48
C MET A 71 3.47 -10.94 7.60
N LEU A 72 3.71 -12.06 8.24
CA LEU A 72 2.70 -13.04 8.60
C LEU A 72 2.03 -12.72 9.94
N GLN A 73 0.90 -13.36 10.20
CA GLN A 73 0.30 -13.37 11.54
C GLN A 73 1.28 -14.09 12.49
N GLY A 74 1.58 -13.47 13.62
CA GLY A 74 2.66 -13.92 14.52
C GLY A 74 3.87 -12.99 14.49
N GLY A 75 4.06 -12.21 13.40
CA GLY A 75 5.16 -11.26 13.29
C GLY A 75 6.37 -11.76 12.51
N GLU A 76 6.29 -12.97 11.98
CA GLU A 76 7.30 -13.54 11.08
C GLU A 76 7.31 -12.82 9.73
N LYS A 77 8.49 -12.76 9.11
CA LYS A 77 8.64 -12.20 7.77
C LYS A 77 8.18 -13.19 6.70
N LEU A 78 7.64 -12.67 5.61
CA LEU A 78 7.35 -13.46 4.44
C LEU A 78 8.67 -13.90 3.77
N THR A 79 8.80 -15.20 3.51
CA THR A 79 9.94 -15.79 2.79
C THR A 79 9.48 -16.41 1.48
N ASN A 80 10.42 -16.60 0.52
CA ASN A 80 10.11 -17.30 -0.72
C ASN A 80 9.64 -18.75 -0.45
N GLU A 81 10.29 -19.42 0.50
CA GLU A 81 9.94 -20.79 0.90
C GLU A 81 8.48 -20.88 1.35
N TYR A 82 8.04 -19.93 2.17
CA TYR A 82 6.65 -19.87 2.63
C TYR A 82 5.64 -19.74 1.47
N ILE A 83 5.97 -18.95 0.45
CA ILE A 83 5.10 -18.80 -0.74
C ILE A 83 5.04 -20.12 -1.54
N VAL A 84 6.19 -20.75 -1.79
CA VAL A 84 6.26 -22.02 -2.52
C VAL A 84 5.49 -23.14 -1.81
N GLU A 85 5.60 -23.23 -0.49
CA GLU A 85 4.93 -24.25 0.30
C GLU A 85 3.41 -24.07 0.41
N ASN A 86 2.96 -22.81 0.52
CA ASN A 86 1.56 -22.51 0.85
C ASN A 86 0.75 -21.94 -0.31
N THR A 87 1.36 -21.74 -1.47
CA THR A 87 0.68 -21.18 -2.65
C THR A 87 1.08 -21.93 -3.93
N LYS A 88 0.42 -21.58 -5.03
CA LYS A 88 0.71 -22.12 -6.37
C LYS A 88 1.85 -21.37 -7.09
N PHE A 89 2.46 -20.39 -6.45
CA PHE A 89 3.46 -19.52 -7.06
C PHE A 89 4.87 -19.99 -6.72
N ALA A 90 5.74 -20.01 -7.74
CA ALA A 90 7.12 -20.46 -7.60
C ALA A 90 8.04 -19.43 -6.89
N SER A 91 7.63 -18.18 -6.82
CA SER A 91 8.41 -17.10 -6.18
C SER A 91 7.55 -15.91 -5.78
N ILE A 92 8.09 -15.02 -4.94
CA ILE A 92 7.46 -13.73 -4.60
C ILE A 92 7.26 -12.87 -5.86
N GLU A 93 8.17 -12.94 -6.83
CA GLU A 93 8.09 -12.19 -8.09
C GLU A 93 6.88 -12.65 -8.93
N ALA A 94 6.72 -13.97 -9.12
CA ALA A 94 5.57 -14.53 -9.82
C ALA A 94 4.26 -14.18 -9.14
N PHE A 95 4.23 -14.20 -7.81
CA PHE A 95 3.07 -13.77 -7.02
C PHE A 95 2.79 -12.27 -7.21
N SER A 96 3.82 -11.41 -7.16
CA SER A 96 3.67 -9.96 -7.36
C SER A 96 3.10 -9.62 -8.74
N GLN A 97 3.58 -10.31 -9.78
CA GLN A 97 3.06 -10.15 -11.13
C GLN A 97 1.57 -10.53 -11.18
N ALA A 98 1.21 -11.69 -10.65
CA ALA A 98 -0.18 -12.17 -10.60
C ALA A 98 -1.10 -11.21 -9.83
N VAL A 99 -0.63 -10.61 -8.74
CA VAL A 99 -1.39 -9.61 -7.99
C VAL A 99 -1.58 -8.32 -8.80
N CYS A 100 -0.57 -7.84 -9.51
CA CYS A 100 -0.68 -6.66 -10.35
C CYS A 100 -1.64 -6.88 -11.53
N ASP A 101 -1.61 -8.05 -12.13
CA ASP A 101 -2.50 -8.47 -13.23
C ASP A 101 -3.94 -8.73 -12.76
N GLY A 102 -4.16 -8.78 -11.44
CA GLY A 102 -5.47 -9.01 -10.84
C GLY A 102 -5.90 -10.49 -10.80
N SER A 103 -5.03 -11.42 -11.19
CA SER A 103 -5.30 -12.88 -11.16
C SER A 103 -5.11 -13.48 -9.77
N ALA A 104 -4.43 -12.78 -8.86
CA ALA A 104 -4.23 -13.16 -7.47
C ALA A 104 -4.51 -12.01 -6.50
N THR A 105 -4.73 -12.34 -5.25
CA THR A 105 -4.93 -11.38 -4.16
C THR A 105 -3.95 -11.67 -3.01
N LEU A 106 -3.71 -10.67 -2.16
CA LEU A 106 -2.88 -10.89 -0.96
C LEU A 106 -3.47 -11.96 -0.01
N ARG A 107 -4.77 -12.30 -0.16
CA ARG A 107 -5.44 -13.31 0.66
C ARG A 107 -5.12 -14.73 0.24
N ASP A 108 -4.61 -14.94 -0.97
CA ASP A 108 -4.23 -16.25 -1.50
C ASP A 108 -2.99 -16.79 -0.78
N VAL A 109 -2.21 -15.92 -0.16
CA VAL A 109 -1.14 -16.29 0.78
C VAL A 109 -1.74 -16.37 2.19
N PRO A 110 -1.86 -17.57 2.78
CA PRO A 110 -2.44 -17.72 4.11
C PRO A 110 -1.63 -16.94 5.15
N LYS A 111 -2.32 -16.40 6.15
CA LYS A 111 -1.74 -15.61 7.25
C LYS A 111 -0.97 -14.34 6.85
N LEU A 112 -0.89 -13.97 5.56
CA LEU A 112 -0.25 -12.71 5.15
C LEU A 112 -1.08 -11.52 5.64
N LYS A 113 -0.43 -10.57 6.29
CA LYS A 113 -1.06 -9.31 6.71
C LYS A 113 -1.25 -8.41 5.49
N PRO A 114 -2.48 -7.95 5.20
CA PRO A 114 -2.76 -7.10 4.04
C PRO A 114 -2.32 -5.63 4.21
N VAL A 115 -1.66 -5.31 5.32
CA VAL A 115 -1.17 -3.96 5.63
C VAL A 115 0.34 -3.98 5.77
N PHE A 116 1.01 -3.21 4.93
CA PHE A 116 2.45 -3.01 5.00
C PHE A 116 2.76 -1.82 5.91
N ARG A 117 3.65 -2.03 6.87
CA ARG A 117 4.15 -0.99 7.77
C ARG A 117 5.45 -0.45 7.22
N LEU A 118 5.35 0.65 6.48
CA LEU A 118 6.51 1.28 5.85
C LEU A 118 7.23 2.20 6.83
N HIS A 119 8.49 2.53 6.51
CA HIS A 119 9.22 3.61 7.17
C HIS A 119 8.86 4.97 6.57
N PRO A 120 9.12 6.08 7.30
CA PRO A 120 9.12 7.40 6.69
C PRO A 120 10.05 7.44 5.48
N PRO A 121 9.72 8.20 4.42
CA PRO A 121 10.55 8.24 3.22
C PRO A 121 11.92 8.85 3.55
N ARG A 122 12.98 8.28 2.97
CA ARG A 122 14.32 8.86 3.02
C ARG A 122 14.29 10.27 2.44
N LYS A 123 14.90 11.25 3.10
CA LYS A 123 14.86 12.69 2.80
C LYS A 123 13.50 13.36 3.08
N GLY A 124 12.57 12.69 3.78
CA GLY A 124 11.27 13.24 4.16
C GLY A 124 10.26 13.32 3.01
N HIS A 125 9.09 13.88 3.33
CA HIS A 125 8.02 14.13 2.36
C HIS A 125 8.14 15.55 1.77
N ALA A 126 7.77 15.72 0.50
CA ALA A 126 7.81 17.00 -0.21
C ALA A 126 6.75 18.02 0.27
N GLY A 127 5.86 17.67 1.17
CA GLY A 127 4.81 18.54 1.70
C GLY A 127 3.57 17.75 2.05
N ILE A 128 3.39 17.48 3.32
CA ILE A 128 2.30 16.62 3.84
C ILE A 128 0.92 17.27 3.83
N LYS A 129 0.82 18.56 3.53
CA LYS A 129 -0.44 19.31 3.49
C LYS A 129 -0.84 19.76 2.06
N ARG A 130 0.02 19.50 1.07
CA ARG A 130 -0.17 19.90 -0.33
C ARG A 130 -0.41 18.68 -1.20
N THR A 131 -1.20 18.87 -2.25
CA THR A 131 -1.42 17.84 -3.27
C THR A 131 -0.21 17.73 -4.20
N VAL A 132 -0.11 16.63 -4.95
CA VAL A 132 0.95 16.43 -5.96
C VAL A 132 1.02 17.58 -6.95
N GLN A 133 -0.14 18.09 -7.40
CA GLN A 133 -0.22 19.24 -8.32
C GLN A 133 0.38 20.54 -7.74
N GLN A 134 0.41 20.65 -6.41
CA GLN A 134 0.99 21.78 -5.68
C GLN A 134 2.42 21.50 -5.19
N GLY A 135 3.08 20.47 -5.72
CA GLY A 135 4.40 20.04 -5.27
C GLY A 135 4.42 19.33 -3.92
N GLY A 136 3.29 18.78 -3.46
CA GLY A 136 3.16 18.01 -2.24
C GLY A 136 3.13 16.51 -2.48
N VAL A 137 2.64 15.75 -1.48
CA VAL A 137 2.63 14.30 -1.50
C VAL A 137 1.22 13.69 -1.46
N LEU A 138 0.17 14.51 -1.33
CA LEU A 138 -1.20 14.02 -1.19
C LEU A 138 -1.89 13.80 -2.54
N GLY A 139 -2.72 12.77 -2.61
CA GLY A 139 -3.57 12.48 -3.77
C GLY A 139 -2.95 11.49 -4.75
N ASN A 140 -3.31 11.63 -6.02
CA ASN A 140 -2.93 10.69 -7.06
C ASN A 140 -1.53 11.00 -7.61
N HIS A 141 -0.64 10.02 -7.49
CA HIS A 141 0.71 10.05 -8.02
C HIS A 141 0.85 9.30 -9.36
N GLY A 142 -0.21 8.62 -9.82
CA GLY A 142 -0.07 7.75 -10.98
C GLY A 142 1.02 6.70 -10.75
N GLU A 143 1.99 6.61 -11.65
CA GLU A 143 3.12 5.68 -11.56
C GLU A 143 4.25 6.16 -10.61
N ASP A 144 4.32 7.47 -10.31
CA ASP A 144 5.34 8.04 -9.41
C ASP A 144 5.21 7.55 -7.97
N ILE A 145 4.08 6.92 -7.61
CA ILE A 145 3.91 6.25 -6.31
C ILE A 145 5.02 5.22 -6.07
N ASN A 146 5.54 4.58 -7.11
CA ASN A 146 6.59 3.58 -7.01
C ASN A 146 7.90 4.19 -6.48
N GLN A 147 8.23 5.41 -6.89
CA GLN A 147 9.41 6.11 -6.37
C GLN A 147 9.23 6.48 -4.89
N LEU A 148 8.02 6.87 -4.48
CA LEU A 148 7.72 7.14 -3.07
C LEU A 148 7.85 5.86 -2.24
N LEU A 149 7.25 4.75 -2.68
CA LEU A 149 7.32 3.46 -1.98
C LEU A 149 8.75 2.95 -1.83
N LYS A 150 9.59 3.06 -2.87
CA LYS A 150 11.02 2.71 -2.83
C LYS A 150 11.80 3.54 -1.79
N LYS A 151 11.40 4.79 -1.55
CA LYS A 151 12.01 5.62 -0.47
C LYS A 151 11.52 5.23 0.93
N MET A 152 10.37 4.53 1.04
CA MET A 152 9.71 4.14 2.31
C MET A 152 9.96 2.68 2.72
N ARG A 153 10.77 1.96 2.00
CA ARG A 153 11.08 0.54 2.25
C ARG A 153 11.87 0.29 3.54
#